data_162d6bd48e9cd5e0a756a8417cf95a30
#
_entry.id   162d6bd48e9cd5e0a756a8417cf95a30
#
_cell.length_a   1.000
_cell.length_b   1.000
_cell.length_c   1.000
_cell.angle_alpha   90.00
_cell.angle_beta   90.00
_cell.angle_gamma   90.00
#
_symmetry.space_group_name_H-M   'P 1'
#
loop_
_entity.id
_entity.type
_entity.pdbx_description
1 polymer ?
#
loop_
_entity_poly.entity_id
_entity_poly.type
_entity_poly.pdbx_seq_one_letter_code
_entity_poly.pdbx_strand_id
1 'polypeptide(L)'
;MHGIAIRPGHPVILGVIKTPGGAAAGDRTRSAPIIGLPGYPVSAAITCELLVKPTLARWLGQPPDERPQIPAVLTRKVVSPEGDEEFLRVTVGQVGERVVATPLGGGSGVLMSLVRADGIVRIPRGEQGHDAGATVAVELHRPPASLRRTIVAIGSHDLTLDLLADELGRRYPGRRLASTNVGSVGGLLALGRGEAHFAGSHLLDEETGEYNIPYIRRLLPNTRVVLLGFVQREQGLIVPKGNPKGLAGLADLTRPDVVFVNRQRGAGTRVLLDFRLRQMGINPRMIQGYERQEFTHLAVAAAVASGAADCGMGILAAARALQLDFVPLDLEQYDLVVPADFYEGAILAPMLAIVRDRAFAERVAALGGYATPQLGQALASL
;
A
#
# COMPACT_ATOMS: atom_id res chain seq x y z
N MET A 1 33.39 -15.98 4.80
CA MET A 1 32.55 -15.78 3.60
C MET A 1 31.87 -14.43 3.73
N HIS A 2 31.82 -13.66 2.68
CA HIS A 2 31.20 -12.33 2.66
C HIS A 2 30.20 -12.28 1.51
N GLY A 3 28.95 -11.98 1.84
CA GLY A 3 27.83 -11.95 0.90
C GLY A 3 27.23 -13.33 0.62
N ILE A 4 25.91 -13.36 0.45
CA ILE A 4 25.12 -14.49 -0.06
C ILE A 4 24.19 -13.97 -1.15
N ALA A 5 23.87 -14.82 -2.13
CA ALA A 5 23.06 -14.42 -3.29
C ALA A 5 21.57 -14.44 -2.96
N ILE A 6 21.13 -13.51 -2.09
CA ILE A 6 19.74 -13.30 -1.71
C ILE A 6 19.36 -11.83 -1.77
N ARG A 7 18.06 -11.56 -1.97
CA ARG A 7 17.49 -10.21 -1.98
C ARG A 7 16.15 -10.17 -1.22
N PRO A 8 16.00 -9.27 -0.21
CA PRO A 8 17.05 -8.50 0.48
C PRO A 8 17.89 -9.38 1.41
N GLY A 9 19.15 -8.96 1.69
CA GLY A 9 20.00 -9.67 2.64
C GLY A 9 21.40 -10.02 2.15
N HIS A 10 21.77 -9.59 0.94
CA HIS A 10 23.06 -9.87 0.33
C HIS A 10 24.30 -9.65 1.22
N PRO A 11 24.49 -8.50 1.94
CA PRO A 11 25.71 -8.23 2.70
C PRO A 11 25.70 -8.95 4.06
N VAL A 12 25.95 -10.24 4.05
CA VAL A 12 26.10 -11.09 5.24
C VAL A 12 27.56 -11.50 5.42
N ILE A 13 28.04 -11.56 6.65
CA ILE A 13 29.37 -12.08 6.99
C ILE A 13 29.21 -13.39 7.75
N LEU A 14 29.82 -14.46 7.27
CA LEU A 14 29.89 -15.74 7.95
C LEU A 14 31.35 -16.07 8.28
N GLY A 15 31.61 -16.33 9.54
CA GLY A 15 32.95 -16.64 10.04
C GLY A 15 32.95 -17.61 11.22
N VAL A 16 34.12 -18.02 11.63
CA VAL A 16 34.35 -18.80 12.82
C VAL A 16 35.49 -18.15 13.64
N ILE A 17 35.21 -17.83 14.88
CA ILE A 17 36.26 -17.41 15.82
C ILE A 17 36.81 -18.68 16.49
N LYS A 18 38.12 -18.80 16.44
CA LYS A 18 38.87 -19.83 17.19
C LYS A 18 39.53 -19.19 18.38
N THR A 19 39.17 -19.61 19.56
CA THR A 19 39.77 -19.15 20.82
C THR A 19 40.63 -20.28 21.38
N PRO A 20 41.92 -20.06 21.69
CA PRO A 20 42.77 -21.06 22.37
C PRO A 20 42.10 -21.50 23.67
N GLY A 21 42.10 -22.80 23.97
CA GLY A 21 41.67 -23.32 25.24
C GLY A 21 42.67 -22.90 26.32
N GLY A 22 42.21 -22.41 27.47
CA GLY A 22 43.06 -22.19 28.63
C GLY A 22 43.48 -23.52 29.27
N ALA A 23 44.58 -23.51 30.01
CA ALA A 23 45.16 -24.70 30.68
C ALA A 23 44.16 -25.52 31.52
N ALA A 24 43.09 -24.92 32.02
CA ALA A 24 42.00 -25.59 32.75
C ALA A 24 41.03 -26.39 31.85
N ALA A 25 41.07 -26.22 30.54
CA ALA A 25 40.15 -26.85 29.57
C ALA A 25 40.84 -27.92 28.68
N GLY A 26 42.02 -28.40 29.06
CA GLY A 26 42.74 -29.47 28.36
C GLY A 26 43.09 -29.09 26.92
N ASP A 27 43.56 -27.88 26.68
CA ASP A 27 44.11 -27.35 25.42
C ASP A 27 43.22 -27.49 24.16
N ARG A 28 41.90 -27.65 24.31
CA ARG A 28 40.98 -27.73 23.18
C ARG A 28 40.59 -26.35 22.68
N THR A 29 40.98 -26.05 21.46
CA THR A 29 40.53 -24.84 20.75
C THR A 29 39.00 -24.79 20.66
N ARG A 30 38.38 -23.78 21.22
CA ARG A 30 36.95 -23.52 21.06
C ARG A 30 36.67 -22.80 19.76
N SER A 31 35.67 -23.27 19.04
CA SER A 31 35.20 -22.63 17.80
C SER A 31 33.79 -22.08 17.98
N ALA A 32 33.61 -20.80 17.72
CA ALA A 32 32.29 -20.15 17.73
C ALA A 32 31.98 -19.54 16.37
N PRO A 33 30.82 -19.81 15.78
CA PRO A 33 30.42 -19.15 14.53
C PRO A 33 30.08 -17.68 14.82
N ILE A 34 30.41 -16.85 13.83
CA ILE A 34 30.00 -15.45 13.77
C ILE A 34 29.12 -15.26 12.54
N ILE A 35 27.99 -14.61 12.74
CA ILE A 35 27.06 -14.20 11.68
C ILE A 35 26.90 -12.68 11.80
N GLY A 36 27.47 -11.92 10.83
CA GLY A 36 27.26 -10.48 10.71
C GLY A 36 26.00 -10.23 9.89
N LEU A 37 25.01 -9.57 10.50
CA LEU A 37 23.73 -9.26 9.88
C LEU A 37 23.76 -7.90 9.19
N PRO A 38 23.04 -7.74 8.05
CA PRO A 38 22.85 -6.44 7.42
C PRO A 38 22.16 -5.44 8.35
N GLY A 39 22.49 -4.14 8.25
CA GLY A 39 21.88 -3.09 9.07
C GLY A 39 20.44 -2.72 8.71
N TYR A 40 19.95 -3.10 7.53
CA TYR A 40 18.58 -2.82 7.12
C TYR A 40 17.60 -3.84 7.74
N PRO A 41 16.46 -3.40 8.31
CA PRO A 41 15.56 -4.25 9.09
C PRO A 41 15.07 -5.50 8.36
N VAL A 42 14.64 -5.35 7.11
CA VAL A 42 14.13 -6.48 6.31
C VAL A 42 15.23 -7.48 6.00
N SER A 43 16.42 -6.98 5.62
CA SER A 43 17.59 -7.82 5.36
C SER A 43 18.00 -8.59 6.62
N ALA A 44 18.07 -7.92 7.77
CA ALA A 44 18.41 -8.54 9.03
C ALA A 44 17.40 -9.65 9.41
N ALA A 45 16.09 -9.37 9.29
CA ALA A 45 15.05 -10.34 9.60
C ALA A 45 15.13 -11.59 8.72
N ILE A 46 15.25 -11.42 7.39
CA ILE A 46 15.37 -12.56 6.46
C ILE A 46 16.65 -13.34 6.71
N THR A 47 17.78 -12.67 6.95
CA THR A 47 19.04 -13.33 7.26
C THR A 47 18.95 -14.10 8.59
N CYS A 48 18.28 -13.56 9.63
CA CYS A 48 18.03 -14.28 10.86
C CYS A 48 17.23 -15.56 10.64
N GLU A 49 16.15 -15.48 9.86
CA GLU A 49 15.33 -16.65 9.54
C GLU A 49 16.10 -17.72 8.77
N LEU A 50 16.96 -17.32 7.85
CA LEU A 50 17.68 -18.25 6.97
C LEU A 50 18.93 -18.85 7.61
N LEU A 51 19.63 -18.14 8.47
CA LEU A 51 20.94 -18.55 8.98
C LEU A 51 20.99 -18.71 10.49
N VAL A 52 20.50 -17.72 11.25
CA VAL A 52 20.61 -17.72 12.72
C VAL A 52 19.66 -18.74 13.32
N LYS A 53 18.40 -18.69 12.96
CA LYS A 53 17.36 -19.58 13.50
C LYS A 53 17.65 -21.07 13.25
N PRO A 54 18.00 -21.52 12.03
CA PRO A 54 18.35 -22.92 11.78
C PRO A 54 19.62 -23.35 12.54
N THR A 55 20.61 -22.45 12.66
CA THR A 55 21.83 -22.74 13.42
C THR A 55 21.52 -22.99 14.91
N LEU A 56 20.71 -22.12 15.51
CA LEU A 56 20.28 -22.25 16.90
C LEU A 56 19.43 -23.51 17.12
N ALA A 57 18.46 -23.78 16.23
CA ALA A 57 17.61 -24.97 16.29
C ALA A 57 18.47 -26.26 16.29
N ARG A 58 19.46 -26.32 15.37
CA ARG A 58 20.40 -27.45 15.31
C ARG A 58 21.21 -27.62 16.60
N TRP A 59 21.68 -26.52 17.19
CA TRP A 59 22.43 -26.58 18.45
C TRP A 59 21.58 -27.02 19.66
N LEU A 60 20.31 -26.65 19.64
CA LEU A 60 19.34 -26.99 20.68
C LEU A 60 18.69 -28.37 20.46
N GLY A 61 19.03 -29.08 19.38
CA GLY A 61 18.41 -30.34 19.03
C GLY A 61 16.93 -30.22 18.66
N GLN A 62 16.50 -29.02 18.24
CA GLN A 62 15.13 -28.78 17.84
C GLN A 62 14.91 -29.12 16.34
N PRO A 63 13.71 -29.58 15.95
CA PRO A 63 13.39 -29.78 14.57
C PRO A 63 13.40 -28.43 13.80
N PRO A 64 13.61 -28.45 12.48
CA PRO A 64 13.45 -27.27 11.64
C PRO A 64 12.05 -26.67 11.80
N ASP A 65 11.96 -25.35 11.77
CA ASP A 65 10.68 -24.63 11.75
C ASP A 65 10.07 -24.75 10.34
N GLU A 66 9.10 -25.64 10.18
CA GLU A 66 8.37 -25.81 8.91
C GLU A 66 7.16 -24.91 8.89
N ARG A 67 7.19 -23.90 8.04
CA ARG A 67 6.06 -22.99 7.83
C ARG A 67 5.11 -23.59 6.79
N PRO A 68 3.78 -23.41 6.98
CA PRO A 68 2.81 -23.84 5.98
C PRO A 68 3.06 -23.15 4.64
N GLN A 69 3.10 -23.94 3.57
CA GLN A 69 3.13 -23.44 2.20
C GLN A 69 1.79 -23.67 1.54
N ILE A 70 1.31 -22.65 0.83
CA ILE A 70 0.05 -22.72 0.10
C ILE A 70 0.21 -22.13 -1.31
N PRO A 71 -0.53 -22.64 -2.30
CA PRO A 71 -0.60 -22.01 -3.59
C PRO A 71 -1.46 -20.75 -3.50
N ALA A 72 -1.01 -19.66 -4.14
CA ALA A 72 -1.76 -18.40 -4.22
C ALA A 72 -1.53 -17.72 -5.57
N VAL A 73 -2.51 -17.00 -6.06
CA VAL A 73 -2.45 -16.26 -7.32
C VAL A 73 -1.88 -14.87 -7.08
N LEU A 74 -0.83 -14.49 -7.81
CA LEU A 74 -0.27 -13.15 -7.75
C LEU A 74 -1.20 -12.12 -8.39
N THR A 75 -1.50 -11.04 -7.67
CA THR A 75 -2.41 -9.98 -8.14
C THR A 75 -1.75 -8.98 -9.09
N ARG A 76 -0.41 -8.96 -9.15
CA ARG A 76 0.35 -8.09 -10.05
C ARG A 76 1.67 -8.74 -10.45
N LYS A 77 2.20 -8.28 -11.59
CA LYS A 77 3.52 -8.68 -12.09
C LYS A 77 4.62 -8.30 -11.08
N VAL A 78 5.54 -9.22 -10.91
CA VAL A 78 6.77 -9.04 -10.13
C VAL A 78 7.96 -9.25 -11.05
N VAL A 79 8.92 -8.34 -11.01
CA VAL A 79 10.19 -8.46 -11.70
C VAL A 79 11.27 -8.70 -10.66
N SER A 80 12.03 -9.75 -10.81
CA SER A 80 13.17 -10.11 -9.98
C SER A 80 14.47 -10.02 -10.79
N PRO A 81 15.54 -9.42 -10.28
CA PRO A 81 16.82 -9.38 -10.98
C PRO A 81 17.46 -10.77 -10.97
N GLU A 82 18.10 -11.14 -12.07
CA GLU A 82 18.90 -12.35 -12.15
C GLU A 82 20.06 -12.35 -11.14
N GLY A 83 20.43 -13.52 -10.70
CA GLY A 83 21.62 -13.76 -9.89
C GLY A 83 21.38 -13.89 -8.38
N ASP A 84 20.27 -13.39 -7.85
CA ASP A 84 19.88 -13.52 -6.45
C ASP A 84 18.57 -14.30 -6.29
N GLU A 85 18.42 -15.06 -5.21
CA GLU A 85 17.14 -15.57 -4.78
C GLU A 85 16.37 -14.44 -4.09
N GLU A 86 15.16 -14.10 -4.58
CA GLU A 86 14.37 -13.02 -4.00
C GLU A 86 13.33 -13.54 -3.00
N PHE A 87 13.29 -12.89 -1.83
CA PHE A 87 12.30 -13.12 -0.78
C PHE A 87 11.24 -12.02 -0.83
N LEU A 88 10.24 -12.23 -1.67
CA LEU A 88 9.16 -11.31 -1.93
C LEU A 88 8.12 -11.37 -0.81
N ARG A 89 7.93 -10.28 -0.08
CA ARG A 89 6.89 -10.17 0.95
C ARG A 89 5.54 -9.96 0.30
N VAL A 90 4.54 -10.71 0.77
CA VAL A 90 3.16 -10.64 0.25
C VAL A 90 2.14 -10.52 1.37
N THR A 91 1.05 -9.80 1.11
CA THR A 91 -0.20 -9.97 1.86
C THR A 91 -1.00 -11.07 1.20
N VAL A 92 -1.69 -11.88 2.01
CA VAL A 92 -2.44 -13.04 1.52
C VAL A 92 -3.85 -13.02 2.10
N GLY A 93 -4.83 -13.34 1.27
CA GLY A 93 -6.21 -13.51 1.68
C GLY A 93 -6.96 -14.46 0.78
N GLN A 94 -8.07 -14.99 1.27
CA GLN A 94 -8.96 -15.83 0.48
C GLN A 94 -10.13 -15.01 -0.03
N VAL A 95 -10.29 -14.89 -1.35
CA VAL A 95 -11.37 -14.19 -2.03
C VAL A 95 -12.20 -15.22 -2.80
N GLY A 96 -13.40 -15.52 -2.32
CA GLY A 96 -14.18 -16.66 -2.81
C GLY A 96 -13.39 -17.97 -2.65
N GLU A 97 -13.25 -18.71 -3.73
CA GLU A 97 -12.48 -19.96 -3.76
C GLU A 97 -10.97 -19.75 -3.99
N ARG A 98 -10.54 -18.53 -4.27
CA ARG A 98 -9.15 -18.23 -4.62
C ARG A 98 -8.36 -17.73 -3.43
N VAL A 99 -7.14 -18.20 -3.29
CA VAL A 99 -6.14 -17.55 -2.42
C VAL A 99 -5.34 -16.59 -3.28
N VAL A 100 -5.31 -15.33 -2.88
CA VAL A 100 -4.58 -14.28 -3.60
C VAL A 100 -3.38 -13.80 -2.79
N ALA A 101 -2.27 -13.56 -3.47
CA ALA A 101 -1.05 -13.02 -2.90
C ALA A 101 -0.74 -11.68 -3.56
N THR A 102 -0.73 -10.61 -2.77
CA THR A 102 -0.42 -9.27 -3.27
C THR A 102 0.97 -8.85 -2.81
N PRO A 103 1.89 -8.61 -3.74
CA PRO A 103 3.23 -8.17 -3.42
C PRO A 103 3.23 -6.83 -2.68
N LEU A 104 3.97 -6.76 -1.58
CA LEU A 104 4.22 -5.53 -0.87
C LEU A 104 5.36 -4.76 -1.53
N GLY A 105 5.15 -3.47 -1.75
CA GLY A 105 6.20 -2.58 -2.23
C GLY A 105 7.22 -2.28 -1.13
N GLY A 106 8.42 -1.89 -1.55
CA GLY A 106 9.45 -1.36 -0.66
C GLY A 106 10.74 -2.16 -0.62
N GLY A 107 11.83 -1.42 -0.40
CA GLY A 107 13.19 -1.96 -0.29
C GLY A 107 13.48 -2.59 1.06
N SER A 108 14.76 -2.89 1.30
CA SER A 108 15.28 -3.51 2.52
C SER A 108 15.09 -2.68 3.80
N GLY A 109 14.86 -1.36 3.68
CA GLY A 109 14.65 -0.44 4.81
C GLY A 109 13.19 -0.29 5.27
N VAL A 110 12.20 -0.83 4.53
CA VAL A 110 10.77 -0.62 4.82
C VAL A 110 10.27 -1.63 5.86
N LEU A 111 10.49 -1.33 7.15
CA LEU A 111 10.11 -2.19 8.28
C LEU A 111 8.61 -2.58 8.23
N MET A 112 7.73 -1.63 7.89
CA MET A 112 6.28 -1.89 7.83
C MET A 112 5.89 -2.97 6.81
N SER A 113 6.73 -3.25 5.81
CA SER A 113 6.49 -4.36 4.89
C SER A 113 6.62 -5.73 5.56
N LEU A 114 7.45 -5.87 6.59
CA LEU A 114 7.52 -7.09 7.41
C LEU A 114 6.29 -7.24 8.31
N VAL A 115 5.84 -6.13 8.93
CA VAL A 115 4.67 -6.14 9.82
C VAL A 115 3.38 -6.48 9.06
N ARG A 116 3.26 -5.99 7.83
CA ARG A 116 2.09 -6.19 6.97
C ARG A 116 2.12 -7.53 6.22
N ALA A 117 3.29 -8.15 6.04
CA ALA A 117 3.42 -9.41 5.32
C ALA A 117 2.70 -10.57 6.03
N ASP A 118 1.94 -11.32 5.27
CA ASP A 118 1.33 -12.58 5.70
C ASP A 118 2.19 -13.79 5.33
N GLY A 119 3.11 -13.61 4.38
CA GLY A 119 4.03 -14.64 3.92
C GLY A 119 5.09 -14.13 2.96
N ILE A 120 5.91 -15.06 2.52
CA ILE A 120 7.00 -14.84 1.57
C ILE A 120 6.82 -15.75 0.37
N VAL A 121 6.99 -15.21 -0.83
CA VAL A 121 7.21 -15.95 -2.07
C VAL A 121 8.71 -15.96 -2.33
N ARG A 122 9.29 -17.13 -2.52
CA ARG A 122 10.68 -17.27 -2.96
C ARG A 122 10.71 -17.31 -4.47
N ILE A 123 11.45 -16.41 -5.09
CA ILE A 123 11.73 -16.41 -6.50
C ILE A 123 13.13 -16.96 -6.67
N PRO A 124 13.29 -18.16 -7.27
CA PRO A 124 14.58 -18.81 -7.39
C PRO A 124 15.58 -17.98 -8.18
N ARG A 125 16.84 -18.21 -7.87
CA ARG A 125 17.97 -17.65 -8.62
C ARG A 125 17.90 -18.11 -10.08
N GLY A 126 17.88 -17.18 -11.01
CA GLY A 126 17.75 -17.46 -12.45
C GLY A 126 16.34 -17.29 -13.00
N GLU A 127 15.34 -17.02 -12.13
CA GLU A 127 14.03 -16.57 -12.57
C GLU A 127 13.94 -15.03 -12.53
N GLN A 128 13.30 -14.45 -13.56
CA GLN A 128 13.17 -13.00 -13.68
C GLN A 128 11.86 -12.46 -13.05
N GLY A 129 11.19 -13.26 -12.23
CA GLY A 129 9.93 -12.92 -11.57
C GLY A 129 8.74 -13.71 -12.12
N HIS A 130 7.53 -13.20 -11.87
CA HIS A 130 6.28 -13.85 -12.26
C HIS A 130 5.29 -12.81 -12.78
N ASP A 131 4.47 -13.20 -13.74
CA ASP A 131 3.40 -12.35 -14.26
C ASP A 131 2.20 -12.30 -13.29
N ALA A 132 1.38 -11.27 -13.45
CA ALA A 132 0.09 -11.20 -12.77
C ALA A 132 -0.77 -12.41 -13.16
N GLY A 133 -1.46 -13.02 -12.19
CA GLY A 133 -2.24 -14.24 -12.40
C GLY A 133 -1.45 -15.54 -12.27
N ALA A 134 -0.12 -15.50 -12.16
CA ALA A 134 0.68 -16.69 -11.91
C ALA A 134 0.40 -17.29 -10.54
N THR A 135 0.32 -18.62 -10.46
CA THR A 135 0.24 -19.33 -9.18
C THR A 135 1.64 -19.53 -8.61
N VAL A 136 1.84 -19.09 -7.40
CA VAL A 136 3.11 -19.17 -6.66
C VAL A 136 2.93 -19.87 -5.32
N ALA A 137 3.98 -20.49 -4.81
CA ALA A 137 4.00 -21.04 -3.45
C ALA A 137 4.31 -19.92 -2.46
N VAL A 138 3.42 -19.73 -1.48
CA VAL A 138 3.60 -18.77 -0.39
C VAL A 138 3.91 -19.50 0.90
N GLU A 139 5.06 -19.21 1.49
CA GLU A 139 5.41 -19.62 2.85
C GLU A 139 4.75 -18.65 3.84
N LEU A 140 3.77 -19.15 4.60
CA LEU A 140 2.95 -18.32 5.48
C LEU A 140 3.63 -18.03 6.82
N HIS A 141 3.52 -16.79 7.29
CA HIS A 141 3.88 -16.37 8.65
C HIS A 141 2.72 -16.54 9.65
N ARG A 142 1.55 -16.93 9.16
CA ARG A 142 0.30 -17.04 9.92
C ARG A 142 -0.40 -18.38 9.63
N PRO A 143 -1.24 -18.87 10.56
CA PRO A 143 -2.03 -20.05 10.30
C PRO A 143 -2.93 -19.88 9.06
N PRO A 144 -3.06 -20.90 8.17
CA PRO A 144 -3.90 -20.82 6.96
C PRO A 144 -5.36 -20.44 7.25
N ALA A 145 -5.90 -20.85 8.40
CA ALA A 145 -7.27 -20.52 8.82
C ALA A 145 -7.50 -18.99 8.98
N SER A 146 -6.44 -18.19 9.17
CA SER A 146 -6.54 -16.72 9.27
C SER A 146 -6.89 -16.06 7.94
N LEU A 147 -6.62 -16.69 6.80
CA LEU A 147 -6.85 -16.15 5.47
C LEU A 147 -8.34 -15.92 5.18
N ARG A 148 -9.21 -16.78 5.69
CA ARG A 148 -10.67 -16.66 5.58
C ARG A 148 -11.26 -15.50 6.39
N ARG A 149 -10.46 -14.91 7.29
CA ARG A 149 -10.83 -13.76 8.13
C ARG A 149 -10.18 -12.46 7.65
N THR A 150 -9.41 -12.53 6.56
CA THR A 150 -8.73 -11.38 5.95
C THR A 150 -9.59 -10.80 4.84
N ILE A 151 -10.03 -9.56 5.00
CA ILE A 151 -10.67 -8.78 3.95
C ILE A 151 -9.56 -8.26 3.04
N VAL A 152 -9.65 -8.51 1.74
CA VAL A 152 -8.70 -8.05 0.74
C VAL A 152 -9.27 -6.85 0.01
N ALA A 153 -8.58 -5.72 0.09
CA ALA A 153 -8.89 -4.51 -0.66
C ALA A 153 -7.78 -4.22 -1.66
N ILE A 154 -8.11 -4.09 -2.94
CA ILE A 154 -7.17 -3.72 -3.99
C ILE A 154 -7.74 -2.51 -4.73
N GLY A 155 -7.04 -1.39 -4.74
CA GLY A 155 -7.55 -0.18 -5.39
C GLY A 155 -6.75 1.06 -5.03
N SER A 156 -7.40 2.21 -5.05
CA SER A 156 -6.79 3.42 -4.53
C SER A 156 -6.75 3.38 -3.01
N HIS A 157 -5.64 3.81 -2.43
CA HIS A 157 -5.48 3.87 -0.97
C HIS A 157 -5.89 5.24 -0.45
N ASP A 158 -6.49 5.23 0.75
CA ASP A 158 -6.78 6.41 1.54
C ASP A 158 -6.48 6.14 3.02
N LEU A 159 -6.15 7.18 3.79
CA LEU A 159 -5.88 7.08 5.24
C LEU A 159 -7.08 6.52 6.03
N THR A 160 -8.28 6.75 5.54
CA THR A 160 -9.51 6.23 6.15
C THR A 160 -9.62 4.71 6.06
N LEU A 161 -8.95 4.07 5.09
CA LEU A 161 -8.82 2.60 5.03
C LEU A 161 -7.88 2.07 6.13
N ASP A 162 -6.81 2.79 6.47
CA ASP A 162 -5.95 2.41 7.60
C ASP A 162 -6.71 2.56 8.93
N LEU A 163 -7.52 3.63 9.07
CA LEU A 163 -8.41 3.81 10.22
C LEU A 163 -9.46 2.70 10.32
N LEU A 164 -10.04 2.29 9.18
CA LEU A 164 -10.99 1.18 9.11
C LEU A 164 -10.33 -0.15 9.49
N ALA A 165 -9.09 -0.38 9.05
CA ALA A 165 -8.31 -1.57 9.42
C ALA A 165 -8.02 -1.64 10.92
N ASP A 166 -7.68 -0.50 11.56
CA ASP A 166 -7.50 -0.39 13.01
C ASP A 166 -8.80 -0.72 13.77
N GLU A 167 -9.91 -0.09 13.38
CA GLU A 167 -11.22 -0.35 13.99
C GLU A 167 -11.67 -1.81 13.83
N LEU A 168 -11.44 -2.39 12.66
CA LEU A 168 -11.77 -3.79 12.40
C LEU A 168 -10.99 -4.71 13.33
N GLY A 169 -9.69 -4.50 13.47
CA GLY A 169 -8.83 -5.31 14.35
C GLY A 169 -9.21 -5.18 15.83
N ARG A 170 -9.58 -3.97 16.27
CA ARG A 170 -9.97 -3.68 17.66
C ARG A 170 -11.35 -4.26 18.00
N ARG A 171 -12.36 -4.07 17.14
CA ARG A 171 -13.75 -4.51 17.43
C ARG A 171 -14.00 -5.98 17.13
N TYR A 172 -13.22 -6.57 16.21
CA TYR A 172 -13.40 -7.95 15.76
C TYR A 172 -12.04 -8.69 15.76
N PRO A 173 -11.58 -9.14 16.95
CA PRO A 173 -10.30 -9.82 17.08
C PRO A 173 -10.14 -10.99 16.10
N GLY A 174 -8.98 -11.06 15.44
CA GLY A 174 -8.68 -12.06 14.43
C GLY A 174 -9.18 -11.72 13.01
N ARG A 175 -9.93 -10.62 12.81
CA ARG A 175 -10.24 -10.06 11.50
C ARG A 175 -9.20 -9.03 11.08
N ARG A 176 -8.94 -8.94 9.78
CA ARG A 176 -7.94 -8.01 9.22
C ARG A 176 -8.45 -7.43 7.90
N LEU A 177 -7.99 -6.22 7.61
CA LEU A 177 -8.08 -5.60 6.29
C LEU A 177 -6.67 -5.55 5.69
N ALA A 178 -6.46 -6.26 4.58
CA ALA A 178 -5.26 -6.20 3.76
C ALA A 178 -5.54 -5.27 2.59
N SER A 179 -4.99 -4.04 2.65
CA SER A 179 -5.17 -3.03 1.61
C SER A 179 -3.93 -2.91 0.76
N THR A 180 -4.11 -2.88 -0.56
CA THR A 180 -3.03 -2.70 -1.55
C THR A 180 -3.36 -1.60 -2.52
N ASN A 181 -2.44 -0.63 -2.61
CA ASN A 181 -2.58 0.49 -3.54
C ASN A 181 -2.08 0.11 -4.94
N VAL A 182 -3.01 0.10 -5.89
CA VAL A 182 -2.76 -0.08 -7.33
C VAL A 182 -3.48 1.00 -8.17
N GLY A 183 -4.07 1.99 -7.49
CA GLY A 183 -4.95 3.00 -8.10
C GLY A 183 -6.35 2.47 -8.39
N SER A 184 -7.28 3.39 -8.63
CA SER A 184 -8.71 3.08 -8.80
C SER A 184 -8.98 2.15 -9.99
N VAL A 185 -8.40 2.42 -11.16
CA VAL A 185 -8.56 1.56 -12.35
C VAL A 185 -8.04 0.15 -12.09
N GLY A 186 -6.83 0.04 -11.50
CA GLY A 186 -6.26 -1.25 -11.15
C GLY A 186 -7.13 -2.04 -10.17
N GLY A 187 -7.80 -1.33 -9.24
CA GLY A 187 -8.77 -1.89 -8.30
C GLY A 187 -10.00 -2.48 -8.99
N LEU A 188 -10.61 -1.73 -9.91
CA LEU A 188 -11.76 -2.22 -10.69
C LEU A 188 -11.40 -3.46 -11.50
N LEU A 189 -10.24 -3.46 -12.15
CA LEU A 189 -9.76 -4.64 -12.90
C LEU A 189 -9.52 -5.84 -11.97
N ALA A 190 -8.99 -5.63 -10.76
CA ALA A 190 -8.83 -6.69 -9.77
C ALA A 190 -10.17 -7.27 -9.30
N LEU A 191 -11.21 -6.44 -9.14
CA LEU A 191 -12.57 -6.92 -8.86
C LEU A 191 -13.11 -7.79 -10.00
N GLY A 192 -12.93 -7.36 -11.26
CA GLY A 192 -13.33 -8.14 -12.43
C GLY A 192 -12.64 -9.51 -12.54
N ARG A 193 -11.44 -9.64 -11.98
CA ARG A 193 -10.71 -10.91 -11.90
C ARG A 193 -11.02 -11.74 -10.65
N GLY A 194 -11.86 -11.22 -9.72
CA GLY A 194 -12.17 -11.89 -8.45
C GLY A 194 -10.98 -11.95 -7.48
N GLU A 195 -10.14 -10.92 -7.46
CA GLU A 195 -8.92 -10.85 -6.64
C GLU A 195 -9.10 -10.01 -5.37
N ALA A 196 -10.21 -9.31 -5.20
CA ALA A 196 -10.49 -8.46 -4.06
C ALA A 196 -11.96 -8.56 -3.60
N HIS A 197 -12.19 -8.29 -2.32
CA HIS A 197 -13.52 -8.17 -1.76
C HIS A 197 -14.14 -6.80 -2.01
N PHE A 198 -13.32 -5.76 -2.11
CA PHE A 198 -13.72 -4.43 -2.53
C PHE A 198 -12.54 -3.63 -3.09
N ALA A 199 -12.84 -2.55 -3.78
CA ALA A 199 -11.85 -1.59 -4.26
C ALA A 199 -12.21 -0.18 -3.82
N GLY A 200 -11.21 0.60 -3.34
CA GLY A 200 -11.35 2.04 -3.18
C GLY A 200 -11.22 2.74 -4.54
N SER A 201 -12.13 3.66 -4.85
CA SER A 201 -12.19 4.34 -6.15
C SER A 201 -12.61 5.80 -6.02
N HIS A 202 -12.00 6.66 -6.84
CA HIS A 202 -12.29 8.10 -6.95
C HIS A 202 -12.09 8.58 -8.41
N LEU A 203 -12.63 7.84 -9.37
CA LEU A 203 -12.48 8.12 -10.79
C LEU A 203 -13.52 9.16 -11.23
N LEU A 204 -13.05 10.35 -11.52
CA LEU A 204 -13.86 11.40 -12.12
C LEU A 204 -13.97 11.17 -13.63
N ASP A 205 -15.18 11.10 -14.13
CA ASP A 205 -15.46 11.12 -15.56
C ASP A 205 -15.47 12.56 -16.04
N GLU A 206 -14.57 12.88 -16.98
CA GLU A 206 -14.34 14.25 -17.43
C GLU A 206 -15.45 14.79 -18.34
N GLU A 207 -16.30 13.91 -18.90
CA GLU A 207 -17.40 14.30 -19.78
C GLU A 207 -18.67 14.59 -18.97
N THR A 208 -18.98 13.73 -18.00
CA THR A 208 -20.20 13.82 -17.21
C THR A 208 -20.02 14.57 -15.88
N GLY A 209 -18.79 14.63 -15.36
CA GLY A 209 -18.50 15.12 -14.01
C GLY A 209 -18.90 14.13 -12.91
N GLU A 210 -19.34 12.91 -13.25
CA GLU A 210 -19.71 11.88 -12.28
C GLU A 210 -18.51 11.07 -11.80
N TYR A 211 -18.55 10.69 -10.52
CA TYR A 211 -17.53 9.81 -9.95
C TYR A 211 -17.91 8.34 -10.08
N ASN A 212 -16.94 7.51 -10.42
CA ASN A 212 -16.92 6.05 -10.37
C ASN A 212 -17.90 5.33 -11.30
N ILE A 213 -19.18 5.72 -11.40
CA ILE A 213 -20.23 4.99 -12.12
C ILE A 213 -19.87 4.74 -13.60
N PRO A 214 -19.44 5.73 -14.40
CA PRO A 214 -19.10 5.49 -15.80
C PRO A 214 -17.95 4.48 -15.97
N TYR A 215 -16.96 4.52 -15.08
CA TYR A 215 -15.84 3.59 -15.10
C TYR A 215 -16.24 2.18 -14.68
N ILE A 216 -17.10 2.04 -13.67
CA ILE A 216 -17.64 0.74 -13.23
C ILE A 216 -18.37 0.06 -14.38
N ARG A 217 -19.30 0.76 -15.05
CA ARG A 217 -20.07 0.23 -16.20
C ARG A 217 -19.13 -0.24 -17.33
N ARG A 218 -18.06 0.50 -17.59
CA ARG A 218 -17.11 0.19 -18.66
C ARG A 218 -16.16 -0.96 -18.31
N LEU A 219 -15.67 -1.02 -17.07
CA LEU A 219 -14.62 -1.96 -16.66
C LEU A 219 -15.16 -3.23 -16.01
N LEU A 220 -16.40 -3.22 -15.51
CA LEU A 220 -17.05 -4.33 -14.83
C LEU A 220 -18.40 -4.72 -15.45
N PRO A 221 -18.51 -4.86 -16.80
CA PRO A 221 -19.80 -5.06 -17.46
C PRO A 221 -20.50 -6.37 -17.06
N ASN A 222 -19.77 -7.35 -16.56
CA ASN A 222 -20.27 -8.67 -16.19
C ASN A 222 -20.20 -8.94 -14.68
N THR A 223 -19.93 -7.93 -13.86
CA THR A 223 -19.79 -8.09 -12.40
C THR A 223 -20.79 -7.19 -11.71
N ARG A 224 -21.79 -7.78 -11.05
CA ARG A 224 -22.72 -6.99 -10.23
C ARG A 224 -21.99 -6.40 -9.05
N VAL A 225 -22.08 -5.09 -8.88
CA VAL A 225 -21.41 -4.37 -7.80
C VAL A 225 -22.35 -3.38 -7.12
N VAL A 226 -22.08 -3.14 -5.84
CA VAL A 226 -22.65 -2.04 -5.06
C VAL A 226 -21.58 -0.96 -4.94
N LEU A 227 -21.93 0.26 -5.34
CA LEU A 227 -21.13 1.44 -5.04
C LEU A 227 -21.52 1.94 -3.65
N LEU A 228 -20.64 1.80 -2.69
CA LEU A 228 -20.84 2.19 -1.31
C LEU A 228 -20.18 3.56 -1.07
N GLY A 229 -20.97 4.55 -0.68
CA GLY A 229 -20.47 5.87 -0.30
C GLY A 229 -19.51 5.74 0.89
N PHE A 230 -18.38 6.39 0.80
CA PHE A 230 -17.37 6.31 1.86
C PHE A 230 -17.00 7.70 2.39
N VAL A 231 -16.13 8.44 1.70
CA VAL A 231 -15.71 9.76 2.18
C VAL A 231 -15.63 10.77 1.04
N GLN A 232 -15.82 12.04 1.37
CA GLN A 232 -15.40 13.16 0.53
C GLN A 232 -14.12 13.74 1.10
N ARG A 233 -13.15 14.06 0.23
CA ARG A 233 -11.85 14.60 0.60
C ARG A 233 -11.68 16.00 0.06
N GLU A 234 -11.21 16.90 0.90
CA GLU A 234 -10.79 18.22 0.42
C GLU A 234 -9.50 18.07 -0.40
N GLN A 235 -9.59 18.44 -1.66
CA GLN A 235 -8.48 18.61 -2.58
C GLN A 235 -8.14 20.09 -2.69
N GLY A 236 -6.86 20.41 -2.68
CA GLY A 236 -6.43 21.80 -2.75
C GLY A 236 -4.94 21.96 -2.99
N LEU A 237 -4.46 23.19 -2.96
CA LEU A 237 -3.05 23.49 -3.02
C LEU A 237 -2.43 23.37 -1.64
N ILE A 238 -1.45 22.51 -1.51
CA ILE A 238 -0.54 22.44 -0.38
C ILE A 238 0.49 23.54 -0.60
N VAL A 239 0.64 24.44 0.38
CA VAL A 239 1.52 25.61 0.31
C VAL A 239 2.39 25.70 1.56
N PRO A 240 3.55 26.35 1.53
CA PRO A 240 4.35 26.59 2.73
C PRO A 240 3.55 27.39 3.77
N LYS A 241 3.94 27.26 5.04
CA LYS A 241 3.28 27.96 6.14
C LYS A 241 3.28 29.47 5.91
N GLY A 242 2.12 30.10 6.12
CA GLY A 242 1.89 31.50 5.84
C GLY A 242 1.58 31.83 4.38
N ASN A 243 1.53 30.83 3.49
CA ASN A 243 1.26 31.01 2.06
C ASN A 243 2.03 32.21 1.45
N PRO A 244 3.36 32.20 1.45
CA PRO A 244 4.20 33.37 1.12
C PRO A 244 4.00 33.89 -0.31
N LYS A 245 3.49 33.05 -1.21
CA LYS A 245 3.15 33.45 -2.60
C LYS A 245 1.72 34.02 -2.73
N GLY A 246 0.91 33.96 -1.66
CA GLY A 246 -0.47 34.43 -1.66
C GLY A 246 -1.34 33.70 -2.68
N LEU A 247 -1.15 32.36 -2.83
CA LEU A 247 -1.93 31.55 -3.77
C LEU A 247 -3.36 31.41 -3.28
N ALA A 248 -4.35 31.68 -4.15
CA ALA A 248 -5.77 31.58 -3.85
C ALA A 248 -6.51 30.55 -4.69
N GLY A 249 -5.91 30.08 -5.79
CA GLY A 249 -6.56 29.12 -6.69
C GLY A 249 -5.68 28.65 -7.85
N LEU A 250 -6.28 27.87 -8.75
CA LEU A 250 -5.56 27.28 -9.89
C LEU A 250 -5.05 28.32 -10.89
N ALA A 251 -5.68 29.49 -10.99
CA ALA A 251 -5.22 30.57 -11.89
C ALA A 251 -3.80 31.05 -11.50
N ASP A 252 -3.47 31.05 -10.22
CA ASP A 252 -2.16 31.48 -9.72
C ASP A 252 -1.00 30.57 -10.16
N LEU A 253 -1.30 29.33 -10.56
CA LEU A 253 -0.28 28.39 -11.05
C LEU A 253 0.39 28.85 -12.34
N THR A 254 -0.23 29.76 -13.09
CA THR A 254 0.33 30.31 -14.32
C THR A 254 1.33 31.45 -14.09
N ARG A 255 1.47 31.90 -12.86
CA ARG A 255 2.40 32.96 -12.51
C ARG A 255 3.85 32.52 -12.69
N PRO A 256 4.73 33.36 -13.26
CA PRO A 256 6.11 33.00 -13.56
C PRO A 256 6.98 32.81 -12.31
N ASP A 257 6.54 33.30 -11.16
CA ASP A 257 7.22 33.15 -9.86
C ASP A 257 6.75 31.95 -9.06
N VAL A 258 5.86 31.09 -9.60
CA VAL A 258 5.27 29.93 -8.93
C VAL A 258 5.78 28.64 -9.56
N VAL A 259 6.42 27.81 -8.76
CA VAL A 259 6.87 26.45 -9.13
C VAL A 259 5.93 25.42 -8.52
N PHE A 260 5.27 24.68 -9.38
CA PHE A 260 4.30 23.65 -9.01
C PHE A 260 4.92 22.24 -9.02
N VAL A 261 4.45 21.35 -8.16
CA VAL A 261 4.71 19.91 -8.23
C VAL A 261 3.39 19.15 -8.35
N ASN A 262 3.35 18.22 -9.28
CA ASN A 262 2.14 17.48 -9.64
C ASN A 262 2.13 16.07 -9.06
N ARG A 263 0.98 15.40 -9.15
CA ARG A 263 0.86 13.95 -8.98
C ARG A 263 1.20 13.24 -10.30
N GLN A 264 1.60 11.95 -10.20
CA GLN A 264 1.84 11.12 -11.37
C GLN A 264 0.60 11.05 -12.27
N ARG A 265 0.83 10.84 -13.57
CA ARG A 265 -0.25 10.63 -14.56
C ARG A 265 -1.12 9.43 -14.13
N GLY A 266 -2.43 9.60 -14.25
CA GLY A 266 -3.42 8.60 -13.84
C GLY A 266 -3.80 8.64 -12.36
N ALA A 267 -3.18 9.49 -11.54
CA ALA A 267 -3.67 9.76 -10.18
C ALA A 267 -4.94 10.61 -10.24
N GLY A 268 -5.96 10.29 -9.42
CA GLY A 268 -7.23 11.02 -9.40
C GLY A 268 -7.07 12.53 -9.17
N THR A 269 -6.16 12.94 -8.27
CA THR A 269 -5.82 14.36 -8.05
C THR A 269 -5.30 15.03 -9.34
N ARG A 270 -4.50 14.29 -10.16
CA ARG A 270 -4.03 14.81 -11.45
C ARG A 270 -5.17 14.91 -12.46
N VAL A 271 -6.04 13.92 -12.53
CA VAL A 271 -7.23 13.93 -13.38
C VAL A 271 -8.14 15.10 -13.00
N LEU A 272 -8.39 15.31 -11.70
CA LEU A 272 -9.17 16.44 -11.20
C LEU A 272 -8.52 17.78 -11.56
N LEU A 273 -7.20 17.93 -11.38
CA LEU A 273 -6.47 19.13 -11.78
C LEU A 273 -6.65 19.40 -13.28
N ASP A 274 -6.39 18.40 -14.12
CA ASP A 274 -6.47 18.52 -15.58
C ASP A 274 -7.88 18.87 -16.04
N PHE A 275 -8.90 18.28 -15.41
CA PHE A 275 -10.31 18.60 -15.63
C PHE A 275 -10.61 20.07 -15.29
N ARG A 276 -10.19 20.55 -14.12
CA ARG A 276 -10.43 21.93 -13.68
C ARG A 276 -9.68 22.96 -14.53
N LEU A 277 -8.41 22.67 -14.88
CA LEU A 277 -7.64 23.55 -15.78
C LEU A 277 -8.33 23.70 -17.15
N ARG A 278 -8.88 22.59 -17.68
CA ARG A 278 -9.64 22.60 -18.94
C ARG A 278 -10.91 23.44 -18.82
N GLN A 279 -11.69 23.27 -17.74
CA GLN A 279 -12.88 24.09 -17.50
C GLN A 279 -12.58 25.59 -17.43
N MET A 280 -11.42 25.94 -16.86
CA MET A 280 -10.96 27.32 -16.74
C MET A 280 -10.25 27.86 -18.00
N GLY A 281 -10.05 27.03 -19.02
CA GLY A 281 -9.30 27.40 -20.23
C GLY A 281 -7.80 27.63 -20.00
N ILE A 282 -7.26 27.11 -18.91
CA ILE A 282 -5.84 27.26 -18.56
C ILE A 282 -5.02 26.18 -19.29
N ASN A 283 -4.03 26.65 -20.08
CA ASN A 283 -3.10 25.73 -20.73
C ASN A 283 -2.07 25.20 -19.73
N PRO A 284 -1.97 23.89 -19.48
CA PRO A 284 -1.03 23.30 -18.55
C PRO A 284 0.45 23.64 -18.83
N ARG A 285 0.80 23.94 -20.08
CA ARG A 285 2.16 24.35 -20.46
C ARG A 285 2.58 25.69 -19.87
N MET A 286 1.63 26.50 -19.39
CA MET A 286 1.90 27.77 -18.70
C MET A 286 2.30 27.56 -17.25
N ILE A 287 2.14 26.35 -16.71
CA ILE A 287 2.41 26.04 -15.30
C ILE A 287 3.83 25.52 -15.18
N GLN A 288 4.70 26.27 -14.50
CA GLN A 288 6.08 25.86 -14.27
C GLN A 288 6.09 24.66 -13.30
N GLY A 289 6.71 23.54 -13.72
CA GLY A 289 6.78 22.32 -12.93
C GLY A 289 5.59 21.36 -13.11
N TYR A 290 4.66 21.63 -14.04
CA TYR A 290 3.51 20.76 -14.30
C TYR A 290 3.90 19.29 -14.62
N GLU A 291 5.02 19.04 -15.30
CA GLU A 291 5.50 17.69 -15.61
C GLU A 291 6.34 17.07 -14.48
N ARG A 292 6.65 17.82 -13.44
CA ARG A 292 7.33 17.30 -12.25
C ARG A 292 6.34 16.51 -11.40
N GLN A 293 6.61 15.22 -11.17
CA GLN A 293 5.65 14.28 -10.61
C GLN A 293 6.10 13.66 -9.30
N GLU A 294 5.14 13.53 -8.37
CA GLU A 294 5.27 12.79 -7.13
C GLU A 294 4.20 11.70 -7.01
N PHE A 295 4.56 10.58 -6.37
CA PHE A 295 3.72 9.37 -6.36
C PHE A 295 2.71 9.31 -5.20
N THR A 296 2.88 10.13 -4.16
CA THR A 296 1.96 10.17 -3.01
C THR A 296 1.63 11.61 -2.63
N HIS A 297 0.52 11.82 -1.92
CA HIS A 297 0.19 13.14 -1.39
C HIS A 297 1.25 13.65 -0.39
N LEU A 298 1.83 12.74 0.41
CA LEU A 298 2.91 13.09 1.33
C LEU A 298 4.20 13.47 0.60
N ALA A 299 4.51 12.85 -0.56
CA ALA A 299 5.67 13.23 -1.35
C ALA A 299 5.50 14.64 -1.97
N VAL A 300 4.27 15.00 -2.42
CA VAL A 300 3.95 16.37 -2.83
C VAL A 300 4.16 17.34 -1.67
N ALA A 301 3.61 17.03 -0.50
CA ALA A 301 3.79 17.85 0.68
C ALA A 301 5.26 17.98 1.10
N ALA A 302 6.05 16.92 1.00
CA ALA A 302 7.49 16.94 1.28
C ALA A 302 8.26 17.82 0.29
N ALA A 303 7.91 17.82 -1.00
CA ALA A 303 8.50 18.70 -2.01
C ALA A 303 8.22 20.17 -1.70
N VAL A 304 7.01 20.48 -1.20
CA VAL A 304 6.67 21.85 -0.76
C VAL A 304 7.40 22.20 0.54
N ALA A 305 7.42 21.32 1.54
CA ALA A 305 8.10 21.55 2.81
C ALA A 305 9.60 21.78 2.66
N SER A 306 10.24 21.12 1.70
CA SER A 306 11.69 21.28 1.41
C SER A 306 12.01 22.53 0.57
N GLY A 307 11.01 23.28 0.11
CA GLY A 307 11.19 24.42 -0.79
C GLY A 307 11.55 24.02 -2.24
N ALA A 308 11.44 22.74 -2.59
CA ALA A 308 11.67 22.25 -3.94
C ALA A 308 10.52 22.65 -4.90
N ALA A 309 9.35 22.98 -4.37
CA ALA A 309 8.22 23.56 -5.06
C ALA A 309 7.52 24.59 -4.16
N ASP A 310 6.86 25.59 -4.75
CA ASP A 310 6.06 26.58 -4.02
C ASP A 310 4.69 26.04 -3.65
N CYS A 311 4.16 25.12 -4.45
CA CYS A 311 2.89 24.45 -4.18
C CYS A 311 2.75 23.13 -4.93
N GLY A 312 1.76 22.34 -4.50
CA GLY A 312 1.34 21.13 -5.22
C GLY A 312 -0.09 20.76 -4.86
N MET A 313 -0.81 20.09 -5.76
CA MET A 313 -2.18 19.66 -5.47
C MET A 313 -2.21 18.36 -4.67
N GLY A 314 -3.00 18.36 -3.61
CA GLY A 314 -3.14 17.21 -2.74
C GLY A 314 -4.31 17.33 -1.76
N ILE A 315 -4.33 16.45 -0.76
CA ILE A 315 -5.36 16.42 0.30
C ILE A 315 -4.90 17.20 1.54
N LEU A 316 -5.84 17.79 2.27
CA LEU A 316 -5.57 18.55 3.51
C LEU A 316 -4.79 17.71 4.54
N ALA A 317 -5.10 16.42 4.67
CA ALA A 317 -4.40 15.54 5.61
C ALA A 317 -2.88 15.47 5.35
N ALA A 318 -2.44 15.53 4.09
CA ALA A 318 -1.02 15.54 3.74
C ALA A 318 -0.34 16.88 4.10
N ALA A 319 -1.03 18.01 3.91
CA ALA A 319 -0.55 19.30 4.33
C ALA A 319 -0.36 19.36 5.86
N ARG A 320 -1.36 18.90 6.62
CA ARG A 320 -1.32 18.85 8.09
C ARG A 320 -0.20 17.97 8.63
N ALA A 321 0.05 16.82 8.01
CA ALA A 321 1.11 15.89 8.42
C ALA A 321 2.50 16.53 8.43
N LEU A 322 2.74 17.53 7.57
CA LEU A 322 4.01 18.26 7.46
C LEU A 322 3.89 19.74 7.92
N GLN A 323 2.81 20.09 8.64
CA GLN A 323 2.58 21.44 9.20
C GLN A 323 2.60 22.54 8.12
N LEU A 324 2.10 22.22 6.92
CA LEU A 324 1.93 23.14 5.80
C LEU A 324 0.53 23.77 5.82
N ASP A 325 0.39 24.89 5.12
CA ASP A 325 -0.91 25.50 4.90
C ASP A 325 -1.58 24.90 3.66
N PHE A 326 -2.87 25.15 3.51
CA PHE A 326 -3.71 24.54 2.49
C PHE A 326 -4.73 25.54 1.94
N VAL A 327 -4.83 25.60 0.61
CA VAL A 327 -5.83 26.39 -0.09
C VAL A 327 -6.86 25.43 -0.69
N PRO A 328 -8.07 25.34 -0.11
CA PRO A 328 -9.08 24.39 -0.58
C PRO A 328 -9.56 24.75 -1.99
N LEU A 329 -9.72 23.75 -2.87
CA LEU A 329 -10.15 23.94 -4.26
C LEU A 329 -11.42 23.16 -4.58
N ASP A 330 -11.51 21.90 -4.10
CA ASP A 330 -12.57 20.98 -4.52
C ASP A 330 -12.84 19.89 -3.47
N LEU A 331 -13.97 19.21 -3.63
CA LEU A 331 -14.30 18.01 -2.88
C LEU A 331 -14.26 16.80 -3.82
N GLU A 332 -13.40 15.84 -3.52
CA GLU A 332 -13.26 14.60 -4.28
C GLU A 332 -14.04 13.48 -3.59
N GLN A 333 -14.91 12.81 -4.35
CA GLN A 333 -15.65 11.65 -3.88
C GLN A 333 -14.76 10.41 -3.91
N TYR A 334 -14.61 9.73 -2.79
CA TYR A 334 -13.90 8.46 -2.67
C TYR A 334 -14.86 7.41 -2.12
N ASP A 335 -15.16 6.39 -2.92
CA ASP A 335 -16.13 5.35 -2.64
C ASP A 335 -15.51 3.96 -2.59
N LEU A 336 -16.27 2.99 -2.06
CA LEU A 336 -15.91 1.58 -2.09
C LEU A 336 -16.78 0.87 -3.14
N VAL A 337 -16.14 0.24 -4.11
CA VAL A 337 -16.79 -0.63 -5.10
C VAL A 337 -16.76 -2.05 -4.58
N VAL A 338 -17.91 -2.64 -4.32
CA VAL A 338 -18.06 -3.93 -3.65
C VAL A 338 -18.85 -4.89 -4.54
N PRO A 339 -18.31 -6.06 -4.94
CA PRO A 339 -19.13 -7.09 -5.61
C PRO A 339 -20.32 -7.48 -4.76
N ALA A 340 -21.50 -7.63 -5.38
CA ALA A 340 -22.77 -7.83 -4.68
C ALA A 340 -22.73 -9.06 -3.74
N ASP A 341 -22.11 -10.15 -4.18
CA ASP A 341 -21.99 -11.38 -3.40
C ASP A 341 -21.21 -11.18 -2.10
N PHE A 342 -20.22 -10.28 -2.10
CA PHE A 342 -19.46 -9.93 -0.88
C PHE A 342 -20.18 -8.87 -0.04
N TYR A 343 -20.93 -7.95 -0.67
CA TYR A 343 -21.71 -6.95 0.05
C TYR A 343 -22.77 -7.59 0.96
N GLU A 344 -23.39 -8.65 0.48
CA GLU A 344 -24.39 -9.44 1.23
C GLU A 344 -23.73 -10.53 2.10
N GLY A 345 -22.43 -10.75 1.92
CA GLY A 345 -21.68 -11.84 2.53
C GLY A 345 -21.20 -11.57 3.96
N ALA A 346 -21.00 -12.64 4.70
CA ALA A 346 -20.53 -12.59 6.10
C ALA A 346 -19.10 -12.03 6.26
N ILE A 347 -18.29 -12.05 5.20
CA ILE A 347 -16.90 -11.58 5.27
C ILE A 347 -16.83 -10.06 5.49
N LEU A 348 -17.69 -9.28 4.82
CA LEU A 348 -17.72 -7.83 4.91
C LEU A 348 -18.68 -7.31 6.01
N ALA A 349 -19.56 -8.11 6.55
CA ALA A 349 -20.53 -7.68 7.56
C ALA A 349 -19.92 -6.89 8.73
N PRO A 350 -18.78 -7.31 9.35
CA PRO A 350 -18.12 -6.52 10.40
C PRO A 350 -17.59 -5.17 9.92
N MET A 351 -17.03 -5.13 8.71
CA MET A 351 -16.54 -3.89 8.11
C MET A 351 -17.69 -2.93 7.80
N LEU A 352 -18.77 -3.42 7.21
CA LEU A 352 -19.97 -2.63 6.91
C LEU A 352 -20.63 -2.09 8.18
N ALA A 353 -20.63 -2.85 9.28
CA ALA A 353 -21.11 -2.37 10.58
C ALA A 353 -20.28 -1.19 11.09
N ILE A 354 -18.94 -1.23 10.94
CA ILE A 354 -18.06 -0.11 11.31
C ILE A 354 -18.34 1.11 10.42
N VAL A 355 -18.39 0.92 9.11
CA VAL A 355 -18.60 2.02 8.15
C VAL A 355 -19.94 2.74 8.37
N ARG A 356 -20.96 2.04 8.88
CA ARG A 356 -22.28 2.61 9.21
C ARG A 356 -22.35 3.22 10.62
N ASP A 357 -21.29 3.10 11.41
CA ASP A 357 -21.25 3.58 12.79
C ASP A 357 -20.87 5.06 12.85
N ARG A 358 -21.68 5.84 13.58
CA ARG A 358 -21.43 7.26 13.81
C ARG A 358 -20.07 7.53 14.47
N ALA A 359 -19.63 6.67 15.38
CA ALA A 359 -18.32 6.85 16.02
C ALA A 359 -17.17 6.72 15.02
N PHE A 360 -17.32 5.90 13.96
CA PHE A 360 -16.33 5.84 12.89
C PHE A 360 -16.34 7.14 12.05
N ALA A 361 -17.52 7.67 11.71
CA ALA A 361 -17.66 8.96 11.03
C ALA A 361 -16.98 10.10 11.80
N GLU A 362 -17.15 10.16 13.12
CA GLU A 362 -16.51 11.13 13.99
C GLU A 362 -14.98 11.01 13.99
N ARG A 363 -14.44 9.78 13.98
CA ARG A 363 -12.99 9.54 13.85
C ARG A 363 -12.45 9.95 12.49
N VAL A 364 -13.20 9.71 11.40
CA VAL A 364 -12.83 10.15 10.06
C VAL A 364 -12.78 11.68 9.99
N ALA A 365 -13.80 12.35 10.51
CA ALA A 365 -13.84 13.82 10.54
C ALA A 365 -12.68 14.43 11.35
N ALA A 366 -12.24 13.76 12.42
CA ALA A 366 -11.10 14.18 13.25
C ALA A 366 -9.75 14.17 12.49
N LEU A 367 -9.62 13.44 11.38
CA LEU A 367 -8.43 13.50 10.52
C LEU A 367 -8.30 14.87 9.85
N GLY A 368 -9.43 15.59 9.67
CA GLY A 368 -9.53 16.87 8.99
C GLY A 368 -9.46 16.76 7.46
N GLY A 369 -10.26 17.60 6.79
CA GLY A 369 -10.40 17.57 5.33
C GLY A 369 -11.20 16.39 4.80
N TYR A 370 -11.96 15.73 5.66
CA TYR A 370 -12.88 14.64 5.31
C TYR A 370 -14.31 14.98 5.72
N ALA A 371 -15.25 14.73 4.83
CA ALA A 371 -16.67 14.75 5.09
C ALA A 371 -17.27 13.36 4.80
N THR A 372 -18.33 13.01 5.52
CA THR A 372 -18.93 11.67 5.49
C THR A 372 -20.45 11.71 5.23
N PRO A 373 -20.96 12.51 4.25
CA PRO A 373 -22.39 12.71 4.09
C PRO A 373 -23.13 11.43 3.67
N GLN A 374 -22.46 10.51 3.01
CA GLN A 374 -23.02 9.29 2.44
C GLN A 374 -22.32 8.03 2.95
N LEU A 375 -21.61 8.12 4.07
CA LEU A 375 -20.83 7.01 4.62
C LEU A 375 -21.72 5.78 4.89
N GLY A 376 -21.36 4.65 4.28
CA GLY A 376 -22.05 3.37 4.43
C GLY A 376 -23.39 3.26 3.70
N GLN A 377 -23.78 4.24 2.88
CA GLN A 377 -24.97 4.19 2.03
C GLN A 377 -24.65 3.53 0.70
N ALA A 378 -25.53 2.68 0.21
CA ALA A 378 -25.47 2.16 -1.17
C ALA A 378 -25.93 3.27 -2.12
N LEU A 379 -24.98 3.81 -2.93
CA LEU A 379 -25.25 4.89 -3.86
C LEU A 379 -25.82 4.38 -5.17
N ALA A 380 -25.36 3.21 -5.62
CA ALA A 380 -25.84 2.55 -6.82
C ALA A 380 -25.65 1.03 -6.71
N SER A 381 -26.51 0.28 -7.41
CA SER A 381 -26.33 -1.13 -7.72
C SER A 381 -26.22 -1.27 -9.24
N LEU A 382 -25.10 -1.78 -9.70
CA LEU A 382 -24.70 -1.78 -11.10
C LEU A 382 -24.40 -3.17 -11.59
#